data_f29a56c7451d622cc4b3d37f1abb06d2
#
_entry.id   f29a56c7451d622cc4b3d37f1abb06d2
#
_cell.length_a   1.000
_cell.length_b   1.000
_cell.length_c   1.000
_cell.angle_alpha   90.00
_cell.angle_beta   90.00
_cell.angle_gamma   90.00
#
_symmetry.space_group_name_H-M   'P 1'
#
loop_
_entity.id
_entity.type
_entity.pdbx_description
1 polymer ?
#
loop_
_entity_poly.entity_id
_entity_poly.type
_entity_poly.pdbx_seq_one_letter_code
_entity_poly.pdbx_strand_id
1 'polypeptide(L)'
;MTGATDPGGADGVPPGPDGDGSGAGHGRIGAGGAETAGLPTLVAAVVYKRALLLARYPVNTLAQFAGVYLFFAVVFFGGQAAANAAGGAAAFAETFDGLVVGWFLWTMSLTAYFSLAQNVTDESQWGTLEQLYMTPFGFGSVMAASVIAYLLESLAWGAGILALMLVTTGRSLAVDVLTVGPVSVLALLGVVGIGFVFAGLALVYKRIENVTQLMQFAFIGLIAAPVADIAPLRYLPLVQGSAMLQAAMHNSVRLWEFPVTDLAVLVGTGVAYCLAGYWVFRRMAHRARREGVMGHY
;
A
#
# COMPACT_ATOMS: atom_id res chain seq x y z
N MET A 1 69.99 19.08 -26.58
CA MET A 1 69.94 19.47 -28.01
C MET A 1 68.55 19.76 -28.29
N THR A 2 68.19 21.01 -28.28
CA THR A 2 67.82 21.92 -29.37
C THR A 2 66.46 21.56 -29.94
N GLY A 3 65.50 22.39 -29.99
CA GLY A 3 65.31 23.85 -29.98
C GLY A 3 63.82 24.05 -30.24
N ALA A 4 63.14 24.95 -29.60
CA ALA A 4 62.78 26.28 -30.00
C ALA A 4 62.12 26.39 -31.40
N THR A 5 60.87 26.77 -31.47
CA THR A 5 60.44 28.14 -31.87
C THR A 5 58.92 28.18 -32.02
N ASP A 6 58.29 29.11 -31.31
CA ASP A 6 57.08 29.83 -31.69
C ASP A 6 57.45 30.81 -32.85
N PRO A 7 56.59 31.26 -33.75
CA PRO A 7 55.63 32.32 -33.44
C PRO A 7 54.30 32.35 -34.29
N GLY A 8 53.25 32.93 -33.67
CA GLY A 8 52.50 34.05 -34.24
C GLY A 8 51.60 33.82 -35.45
N GLY A 9 50.30 34.11 -35.23
CA GLY A 9 49.32 34.31 -36.32
C GLY A 9 48.00 34.81 -35.76
N ALA A 10 47.94 36.08 -35.46
CA ALA A 10 46.67 36.78 -35.32
C ALA A 10 46.06 36.98 -36.70
N ASP A 11 44.84 36.58 -36.90
CA ASP A 11 43.99 37.11 -37.96
C ASP A 11 42.48 36.94 -37.65
N GLY A 12 41.81 38.04 -37.41
CA GLY A 12 40.75 38.52 -38.19
C GLY A 12 39.40 37.92 -37.88
N VAL A 13 38.72 38.43 -36.84
CA VAL A 13 37.24 38.30 -36.70
C VAL A 13 36.66 39.39 -37.63
N PRO A 14 35.83 39.03 -38.63
CA PRO A 14 35.03 40.01 -39.40
C PRO A 14 33.86 40.50 -38.54
N PRO A 15 33.49 41.81 -38.67
CA PRO A 15 32.30 42.37 -38.02
C PRO A 15 31.01 41.80 -38.65
N GLY A 16 30.09 41.37 -37.81
CA GLY A 16 28.75 40.96 -38.23
C GLY A 16 27.93 42.17 -38.69
N PRO A 17 27.03 41.98 -39.64
CA PRO A 17 26.13 43.06 -40.10
C PRO A 17 25.08 43.34 -39.05
N ASP A 18 24.93 44.64 -38.74
CA ASP A 18 23.79 45.25 -38.07
C ASP A 18 22.53 44.96 -38.91
N GLY A 19 21.55 44.32 -38.32
CA GLY A 19 20.29 43.95 -39.00
C GLY A 19 19.13 43.90 -38.03
N ASP A 20 18.52 45.05 -37.92
CA ASP A 20 17.10 45.32 -37.70
C ASP A 20 16.29 44.48 -36.72
N GLY A 21 15.76 45.20 -35.74
CA GLY A 21 14.65 44.79 -34.92
C GLY A 21 13.42 44.40 -35.71
N SER A 22 13.01 43.17 -35.51
CA SER A 22 11.61 42.80 -35.64
C SER A 22 11.24 41.97 -34.40
N GLY A 23 10.37 42.55 -33.61
CA GLY A 23 9.77 41.92 -32.43
C GLY A 23 9.06 40.62 -32.80
N ALA A 24 9.75 39.52 -32.58
CA ALA A 24 9.10 38.25 -32.47
C ALA A 24 8.71 38.08 -30.99
N GLY A 25 7.42 38.22 -30.76
CA GLY A 25 6.80 38.05 -29.47
C GLY A 25 7.28 36.75 -28.84
N HIS A 26 8.03 36.88 -27.77
CA HIS A 26 8.10 35.82 -26.77
C HIS A 26 6.67 35.65 -26.28
N GLY A 27 5.97 34.72 -26.91
CA GLY A 27 4.73 34.21 -26.38
C GLY A 27 5.00 33.88 -24.90
N ARG A 28 4.55 34.77 -24.04
CA ARG A 28 4.28 34.44 -22.66
C ARG A 28 3.42 33.19 -22.75
N ILE A 29 4.05 32.01 -22.59
CA ILE A 29 3.35 30.81 -22.20
C ILE A 29 2.64 31.24 -20.92
N GLY A 30 1.35 31.47 -21.07
CA GLY A 30 0.51 32.00 -20.03
C GLY A 30 0.75 31.17 -18.76
N ALA A 31 1.17 31.86 -17.72
CA ALA A 31 0.98 31.45 -16.36
C ALA A 31 -0.54 31.50 -16.04
N GLY A 32 -1.32 30.90 -16.95
CA GLY A 32 -2.75 30.74 -16.85
C GLY A 32 -3.00 29.41 -16.13
N GLY A 33 -3.38 29.52 -14.85
CA GLY A 33 -4.02 28.42 -14.15
C GLY A 33 -3.06 27.36 -13.61
N ALA A 34 -2.10 27.72 -12.80
CA ALA A 34 -1.77 26.90 -11.65
C ALA A 34 -2.95 27.06 -10.66
N GLU A 35 -4.15 26.60 -11.05
CA GLU A 35 -5.14 26.19 -10.09
C GLU A 35 -4.40 25.29 -9.14
N THR A 36 -4.36 25.68 -7.87
CA THR A 36 -3.75 24.89 -6.80
C THR A 36 -4.41 23.53 -6.85
N ALA A 37 -3.73 22.57 -7.51
CA ALA A 37 -4.23 21.21 -7.64
C ALA A 37 -4.54 20.75 -6.23
N GLY A 38 -5.82 20.61 -5.89
CA GLY A 38 -6.25 20.27 -4.54
C GLY A 38 -5.84 18.85 -4.17
N LEU A 39 -5.90 18.51 -2.89
CA LEU A 39 -5.70 17.13 -2.40
C LEU A 39 -6.47 16.08 -3.24
N PRO A 40 -7.73 16.33 -3.69
CA PRO A 40 -8.44 15.35 -4.52
C PRO A 40 -7.75 15.09 -5.86
N THR A 41 -7.19 16.12 -6.50
CA THR A 41 -6.44 15.96 -7.75
C THR A 41 -5.16 15.14 -7.54
N LEU A 42 -4.47 15.35 -6.41
CA LEU A 42 -3.30 14.56 -6.04
C LEU A 42 -3.66 13.09 -5.83
N VAL A 43 -4.74 12.82 -5.07
CA VAL A 43 -5.22 11.44 -4.85
C VAL A 43 -5.60 10.78 -6.18
N ALA A 44 -6.36 11.48 -7.03
CA ALA A 44 -6.75 10.97 -8.34
C ALA A 44 -5.52 10.64 -9.22
N ALA A 45 -4.50 11.50 -9.22
CA ALA A 45 -3.27 11.28 -9.98
C ALA A 45 -2.49 10.05 -9.47
N VAL A 46 -2.40 9.86 -8.14
CA VAL A 46 -1.72 8.70 -7.54
C VAL A 46 -2.48 7.41 -7.84
N VAL A 47 -3.81 7.42 -7.69
CA VAL A 47 -4.67 6.27 -8.02
C VAL A 47 -4.58 5.92 -9.51
N TYR A 48 -4.63 6.93 -10.39
CA TYR A 48 -4.49 6.73 -11.83
C TYR A 48 -3.12 6.15 -12.20
N LYS A 49 -2.02 6.69 -11.64
CA LYS A 49 -0.67 6.14 -11.81
C LYS A 49 -0.64 4.64 -11.43
N ARG A 50 -1.24 4.29 -10.30
CA ARG A 50 -1.24 2.91 -9.81
C ARG A 50 -2.06 1.97 -10.71
N ALA A 51 -3.26 2.38 -11.10
CA ALA A 51 -4.10 1.64 -12.04
C ALA A 51 -3.41 1.42 -13.39
N LEU A 52 -2.72 2.43 -13.89
CA LEU A 52 -1.96 2.34 -15.14
C LEU A 52 -0.80 1.34 -15.05
N LEU A 53 -0.10 1.29 -13.92
CA LEU A 53 0.98 0.32 -13.69
C LEU A 53 0.45 -1.11 -13.66
N LEU A 54 -0.67 -1.36 -12.98
CA LEU A 54 -1.32 -2.68 -12.97
C LEU A 54 -1.76 -3.11 -14.37
N ALA A 55 -2.33 -2.19 -15.17
CA ALA A 55 -2.74 -2.45 -16.54
C ALA A 55 -1.56 -2.64 -17.50
N ARG A 56 -0.42 -1.97 -17.25
CA ARG A 56 0.77 -2.04 -18.11
C ARG A 56 1.54 -3.36 -17.96
N TYR A 57 1.46 -3.97 -16.77
CA TYR A 57 2.17 -5.23 -16.47
C TYR A 57 1.19 -6.37 -16.15
N PRO A 58 0.31 -6.76 -17.10
CA PRO A 58 -0.77 -7.71 -16.83
C PRO A 58 -0.25 -9.10 -16.47
N VAL A 59 0.86 -9.53 -17.05
CA VAL A 59 1.45 -10.85 -16.76
C VAL A 59 1.91 -10.93 -15.31
N ASN A 60 2.57 -9.89 -14.79
CA ASN A 60 3.02 -9.84 -13.41
C ASN A 60 1.81 -9.78 -12.46
N THR A 61 0.83 -8.94 -12.79
CA THR A 61 -0.41 -8.78 -11.99
C THR A 61 -1.19 -10.11 -11.92
N LEU A 62 -1.37 -10.78 -13.07
CA LEU A 62 -2.03 -12.08 -13.15
C LEU A 62 -1.25 -13.18 -12.41
N ALA A 63 0.08 -13.21 -12.54
CA ALA A 63 0.91 -14.18 -11.83
C ALA A 63 0.81 -14.03 -10.32
N GLN A 64 0.81 -12.78 -9.83
CA GLN A 64 0.63 -12.48 -8.40
C GLN A 64 -0.76 -12.89 -7.92
N PHE A 65 -1.80 -12.56 -8.69
CA PHE A 65 -3.19 -12.94 -8.40
C PHE A 65 -3.34 -14.47 -8.36
N ALA A 66 -2.81 -15.16 -9.37
CA ALA A 66 -2.82 -16.62 -9.43
C ALA A 66 -2.04 -17.26 -8.27
N GLY A 67 -0.89 -16.70 -7.90
CA GLY A 67 -0.08 -17.19 -6.79
C GLY A 67 -0.84 -17.16 -5.45
N VAL A 68 -1.48 -16.03 -5.14
CA VAL A 68 -2.29 -15.88 -3.92
C VAL A 68 -3.47 -16.85 -3.93
N TYR A 69 -4.16 -16.96 -5.07
CA TYR A 69 -5.29 -17.87 -5.22
C TYR A 69 -4.87 -19.35 -5.15
N LEU A 70 -3.80 -19.75 -5.83
CA LEU A 70 -3.32 -21.13 -5.79
C LEU A 70 -2.91 -21.55 -4.38
N PHE A 71 -2.28 -20.66 -3.63
CA PHE A 71 -1.96 -20.93 -2.23
C PHE A 71 -3.24 -21.13 -1.41
N PHE A 72 -4.25 -20.29 -1.57
CA PHE A 72 -5.57 -20.50 -0.99
C PHE A 72 -6.15 -21.85 -1.38
N ALA A 73 -6.16 -22.18 -2.68
CA ALA A 73 -6.75 -23.41 -3.19
C ALA A 73 -6.10 -24.67 -2.58
N VAL A 74 -4.77 -24.68 -2.45
CA VAL A 74 -4.05 -25.76 -1.79
C VAL A 74 -4.47 -25.92 -0.33
N VAL A 75 -4.55 -24.82 0.42
CA VAL A 75 -4.94 -24.86 1.84
C VAL A 75 -6.40 -25.26 2.00
N PHE A 76 -7.30 -24.66 1.21
CA PHE A 76 -8.74 -24.89 1.31
C PHE A 76 -9.11 -26.30 0.85
N PHE A 77 -8.77 -26.69 -0.37
CA PHE A 77 -9.14 -28.00 -0.93
C PHE A 77 -8.33 -29.14 -0.30
N GLY A 78 -7.06 -28.89 0.04
CA GLY A 78 -6.26 -29.84 0.80
C GLY A 78 -6.82 -30.09 2.22
N GLY A 79 -7.20 -29.02 2.90
CA GLY A 79 -7.88 -29.11 4.20
C GLY A 79 -9.22 -29.83 4.13
N GLN A 80 -10.03 -29.53 3.09
CA GLN A 80 -11.30 -30.20 2.85
C GLN A 80 -11.11 -31.70 2.56
N ALA A 81 -10.13 -32.07 1.75
CA ALA A 81 -9.82 -33.48 1.48
C ALA A 81 -9.39 -34.23 2.75
N ALA A 82 -8.56 -33.61 3.58
CA ALA A 82 -8.13 -34.17 4.87
C ALA A 82 -9.31 -34.32 5.84
N ALA A 83 -10.19 -33.31 5.94
CA ALA A 83 -11.39 -33.36 6.76
C ALA A 83 -12.37 -34.46 6.30
N ASN A 84 -12.55 -34.66 4.99
CA ASN A 84 -13.37 -35.73 4.42
C ASN A 84 -12.77 -37.10 4.76
N ALA A 85 -11.45 -37.26 4.63
CA ALA A 85 -10.77 -38.50 4.98
C ALA A 85 -10.90 -38.87 6.48
N ALA A 86 -10.99 -37.88 7.35
CA ALA A 86 -11.22 -38.03 8.79
C ALA A 86 -12.72 -38.20 9.15
N GLY A 87 -13.63 -38.20 8.17
CA GLY A 87 -15.07 -38.37 8.39
C GLY A 87 -15.77 -37.17 9.02
N GLY A 88 -15.16 -35.98 9.02
CA GLY A 88 -15.62 -34.81 9.75
C GLY A 88 -15.89 -33.56 8.93
N ALA A 89 -16.03 -33.64 7.60
CA ALA A 89 -16.15 -32.45 6.72
C ALA A 89 -17.29 -31.48 7.13
N ALA A 90 -18.42 -32.00 7.60
CA ALA A 90 -19.52 -31.18 8.07
C ALA A 90 -19.19 -30.41 9.36
N ALA A 91 -18.42 -31.01 10.25
CA ALA A 91 -17.99 -30.37 11.50
C ALA A 91 -17.00 -29.19 11.28
N PHE A 92 -16.35 -29.14 10.12
CA PHE A 92 -15.40 -28.09 9.77
C PHE A 92 -15.98 -27.01 8.83
N ALA A 93 -17.27 -27.05 8.54
CA ALA A 93 -17.90 -26.13 7.60
C ALA A 93 -17.68 -24.65 7.99
N GLU A 94 -17.92 -24.31 9.25
CA GLU A 94 -17.68 -22.95 9.79
C GLU A 94 -16.20 -22.54 9.74
N THR A 95 -15.30 -23.50 9.97
CA THR A 95 -13.85 -23.27 9.87
C THR A 95 -13.45 -22.89 8.44
N PHE A 96 -14.05 -23.53 7.43
CA PHE A 96 -13.79 -23.21 6.03
C PHE A 96 -14.35 -21.84 5.62
N ASP A 97 -15.51 -21.43 6.14
CA ASP A 97 -16.06 -20.10 5.91
C ASP A 97 -15.18 -19.04 6.57
N GLY A 98 -14.75 -19.28 7.81
CA GLY A 98 -13.76 -18.43 8.49
C GLY A 98 -12.43 -18.32 7.74
N LEU A 99 -11.99 -19.41 7.09
CA LEU A 99 -10.80 -19.41 6.25
C LEU A 99 -10.94 -18.50 5.04
N VAL A 100 -12.10 -18.50 4.36
CA VAL A 100 -12.36 -17.60 3.21
C VAL A 100 -12.31 -16.13 3.65
N VAL A 101 -12.98 -15.78 4.74
CA VAL A 101 -13.00 -14.42 5.28
C VAL A 101 -11.60 -14.00 5.75
N GLY A 102 -10.90 -14.89 6.46
CA GLY A 102 -9.52 -14.64 6.92
C GLY A 102 -8.55 -14.43 5.75
N TRP A 103 -8.68 -15.25 4.69
CA TRP A 103 -7.84 -15.12 3.50
C TRP A 103 -8.08 -13.83 2.74
N PHE A 104 -9.36 -13.43 2.64
CA PHE A 104 -9.76 -12.15 2.08
C PHE A 104 -9.04 -10.99 2.81
N LEU A 105 -9.16 -10.93 4.14
CA LEU A 105 -8.52 -9.89 4.95
C LEU A 105 -7.00 -9.97 4.88
N TRP A 106 -6.42 -11.17 4.87
CA TRP A 106 -4.97 -11.38 4.73
C TRP A 106 -4.44 -10.85 3.40
N THR A 107 -5.12 -11.15 2.28
CA THR A 107 -4.75 -10.64 0.95
C THR A 107 -4.73 -9.13 0.91
N MET A 108 -5.77 -8.49 1.45
CA MET A 108 -5.85 -7.04 1.54
C MET A 108 -4.75 -6.46 2.42
N SER A 109 -4.47 -7.11 3.55
CA SER A 109 -3.42 -6.68 4.48
C SER A 109 -2.04 -6.73 3.84
N LEU A 110 -1.74 -7.81 3.10
CA LEU A 110 -0.48 -7.92 2.37
C LEU A 110 -0.34 -6.80 1.34
N THR A 111 -1.37 -6.56 0.53
CA THR A 111 -1.33 -5.51 -0.50
C THR A 111 -1.10 -4.13 0.12
N ALA A 112 -1.87 -3.77 1.17
CA ALA A 112 -1.73 -2.48 1.84
C ALA A 112 -0.35 -2.30 2.49
N TYR A 113 0.16 -3.33 3.14
CA TYR A 113 1.43 -3.31 3.83
C TYR A 113 2.63 -3.25 2.88
N PHE A 114 2.71 -4.19 1.92
CA PHE A 114 3.83 -4.26 0.99
C PHE A 114 3.89 -3.06 0.06
N SER A 115 2.74 -2.58 -0.45
CA SER A 115 2.70 -1.42 -1.33
C SER A 115 3.28 -0.17 -0.66
N LEU A 116 3.02 0.04 0.63
CA LEU A 116 3.55 1.19 1.35
C LEU A 116 5.05 1.04 1.64
N ALA A 117 5.48 -0.12 2.17
CA ALA A 117 6.88 -0.37 2.50
C ALA A 117 7.76 -0.35 1.25
N GLN A 118 7.33 -1.02 0.18
CA GLN A 118 8.06 -1.12 -1.08
C GLN A 118 8.17 0.23 -1.78
N ASN A 119 7.08 1.01 -1.85
CA ASN A 119 7.10 2.32 -2.51
C ASN A 119 8.14 3.26 -1.89
N VAL A 120 8.23 3.31 -0.56
CA VAL A 120 9.24 4.14 0.11
C VAL A 120 10.66 3.61 -0.14
N THR A 121 10.81 2.30 -0.21
CA THR A 121 12.10 1.66 -0.53
C THR A 121 12.52 2.01 -1.96
N ASP A 122 11.64 1.87 -2.93
CA ASP A 122 11.90 2.17 -4.35
C ASP A 122 12.23 3.65 -4.56
N GLU A 123 11.44 4.57 -3.98
CA GLU A 123 11.71 6.01 -4.04
C GLU A 123 13.04 6.39 -3.39
N SER A 124 13.44 5.69 -2.32
CA SER A 124 14.75 5.87 -1.70
C SER A 124 15.89 5.37 -2.60
N GLN A 125 15.71 4.21 -3.26
CA GLN A 125 16.71 3.63 -4.16
C GLN A 125 16.89 4.46 -5.43
N TRP A 126 15.82 5.04 -5.95
CA TRP A 126 15.84 5.88 -7.16
C TRP A 126 16.32 7.31 -6.90
N GLY A 127 16.53 7.70 -5.63
CA GLY A 127 16.91 9.06 -5.25
C GLY A 127 15.79 10.09 -5.46
N THR A 128 14.56 9.64 -5.71
CA THR A 128 13.40 10.50 -5.95
C THR A 128 12.71 10.96 -4.67
N LEU A 129 13.09 10.38 -3.53
CA LEU A 129 12.53 10.71 -2.22
C LEU A 129 12.69 12.20 -1.88
N GLU A 130 13.82 12.82 -2.24
CA GLU A 130 14.05 14.25 -2.03
C GLU A 130 13.11 15.12 -2.86
N GLN A 131 12.77 14.68 -4.08
CA GLN A 131 11.82 15.39 -4.94
C GLN A 131 10.41 15.40 -4.34
N LEU A 132 10.02 14.32 -3.64
CA LEU A 132 8.74 14.26 -2.93
C LEU A 132 8.66 15.27 -1.78
N TYR A 133 9.79 15.61 -1.16
CA TYR A 133 9.84 16.67 -0.13
C TYR A 133 9.74 18.07 -0.71
N MET A 134 10.17 18.27 -1.96
CA MET A 134 10.13 19.57 -2.64
C MET A 134 8.79 19.84 -3.35
N THR A 135 7.85 18.89 -3.33
CA THR A 135 6.53 19.10 -3.94
C THR A 135 5.76 20.21 -3.22
N PRO A 136 4.96 21.03 -3.93
CA PRO A 136 4.17 22.10 -3.33
C PRO A 136 3.14 21.60 -2.31
N PHE A 137 2.77 20.32 -2.37
CA PHE A 137 1.83 19.69 -1.44
C PHE A 137 2.47 19.25 -0.12
N GLY A 138 3.80 19.18 -0.06
CA GLY A 138 4.53 18.63 1.06
C GLY A 138 4.44 17.11 1.17
N PHE A 139 5.48 16.52 1.73
CA PHE A 139 5.64 15.08 1.85
C PHE A 139 4.48 14.36 2.54
N GLY A 140 3.92 14.96 3.61
CA GLY A 140 2.80 14.35 4.36
C GLY A 140 1.53 14.17 3.53
N SER A 141 1.19 15.14 2.68
CA SER A 141 0.02 15.06 1.80
C SER A 141 0.19 14.01 0.69
N VAL A 142 1.41 13.89 0.15
CA VAL A 142 1.72 12.85 -0.86
C VAL A 142 1.61 11.46 -0.23
N MET A 143 2.15 11.28 0.99
CA MET A 143 2.03 10.01 1.71
C MET A 143 0.58 9.67 2.06
N ALA A 144 -0.24 10.65 2.47
CA ALA A 144 -1.66 10.43 2.72
C ALA A 144 -2.41 10.02 1.44
N ALA A 145 -2.13 10.66 0.30
CA ALA A 145 -2.69 10.28 -0.99
C ALA A 145 -2.27 8.87 -1.41
N SER A 146 -1.01 8.50 -1.18
CA SER A 146 -0.50 7.15 -1.45
C SER A 146 -1.21 6.10 -0.60
N VAL A 147 -1.44 6.36 0.70
CA VAL A 147 -2.18 5.46 1.58
C VAL A 147 -3.61 5.23 1.06
N ILE A 148 -4.31 6.28 0.64
CA ILE A 148 -5.65 6.14 0.06
C ILE A 148 -5.61 5.27 -1.20
N ALA A 149 -4.63 5.49 -2.08
CA ALA A 149 -4.47 4.68 -3.30
C ALA A 149 -4.20 3.20 -2.97
N TYR A 150 -3.35 2.91 -1.98
CA TYR A 150 -3.06 1.53 -1.56
C TYR A 150 -4.25 0.84 -0.89
N LEU A 151 -5.04 1.58 -0.11
CA LEU A 151 -6.29 1.04 0.45
C LEU A 151 -7.28 0.70 -0.66
N LEU A 152 -7.46 1.56 -1.66
CA LEU A 152 -8.32 1.28 -2.81
C LEU A 152 -7.81 0.10 -3.63
N GLU A 153 -6.51 0.01 -3.86
CA GLU A 153 -5.88 -1.12 -4.53
C GLU A 153 -6.10 -2.42 -3.74
N SER A 154 -5.90 -2.40 -2.42
CA SER A 154 -6.10 -3.58 -1.58
C SER A 154 -7.55 -4.05 -1.57
N LEU A 155 -8.52 -3.12 -1.56
CA LEU A 155 -9.94 -3.45 -1.71
C LEU A 155 -10.24 -4.11 -3.05
N ALA A 156 -9.67 -3.60 -4.15
CA ALA A 156 -9.84 -4.19 -5.48
C ALA A 156 -9.25 -5.61 -5.56
N TRP A 157 -8.04 -5.80 -5.03
CA TRP A 157 -7.39 -7.12 -4.93
C TRP A 157 -8.21 -8.09 -4.06
N GLY A 158 -8.61 -7.64 -2.88
CA GLY A 158 -9.44 -8.43 -1.97
C GLY A 158 -10.76 -8.83 -2.60
N ALA A 159 -11.47 -7.89 -3.22
CA ALA A 159 -12.74 -8.18 -3.90
C ALA A 159 -12.57 -9.18 -5.05
N GLY A 160 -11.52 -9.06 -5.85
CA GLY A 160 -11.22 -9.99 -6.94
C GLY A 160 -10.93 -11.41 -6.43
N ILE A 161 -10.07 -11.54 -5.41
CA ILE A 161 -9.76 -12.84 -4.80
C ILE A 161 -11.00 -13.43 -4.11
N LEU A 162 -11.76 -12.62 -3.36
CA LEU A 162 -12.99 -13.07 -2.71
C LEU A 162 -14.00 -13.60 -3.73
N ALA A 163 -14.24 -12.87 -4.82
CA ALA A 163 -15.13 -13.31 -5.87
C ALA A 163 -14.71 -14.66 -6.46
N LEU A 164 -13.41 -14.83 -6.75
CA LEU A 164 -12.87 -16.08 -7.24
C LEU A 164 -13.02 -17.22 -6.22
N MET A 165 -12.73 -16.96 -4.94
CA MET A 165 -12.91 -17.93 -3.87
C MET A 165 -14.38 -18.38 -3.75
N LEU A 166 -15.34 -17.46 -3.75
CA LEU A 166 -16.77 -17.80 -3.65
C LEU A 166 -17.25 -18.64 -4.83
N VAL A 167 -16.83 -18.28 -6.05
CA VAL A 167 -17.19 -19.05 -7.27
C VAL A 167 -16.61 -20.46 -7.24
N THR A 168 -15.37 -20.63 -6.81
CA THR A 168 -14.68 -21.93 -6.85
C THR A 168 -15.00 -22.84 -5.67
N THR A 169 -15.27 -22.27 -4.50
CA THR A 169 -15.62 -23.05 -3.30
C THR A 169 -17.10 -23.36 -3.19
N GLY A 170 -17.95 -22.66 -3.96
CA GLY A 170 -19.41 -22.79 -3.88
C GLY A 170 -20.00 -22.32 -2.54
N ARG A 171 -19.25 -21.55 -1.75
CA ARG A 171 -19.70 -21.02 -0.46
C ARG A 171 -20.56 -19.77 -0.67
N SER A 172 -21.64 -19.66 0.07
CA SER A 172 -22.53 -18.50 0.07
C SER A 172 -22.28 -17.66 1.33
N LEU A 173 -21.41 -16.67 1.23
CA LEU A 173 -21.20 -15.68 2.27
C LEU A 173 -21.96 -14.40 1.95
N ALA A 174 -22.49 -13.73 2.97
CA ALA A 174 -23.16 -12.44 2.79
C ALA A 174 -22.12 -11.36 2.54
N VAL A 175 -22.02 -10.86 1.31
CA VAL A 175 -21.11 -9.76 0.96
C VAL A 175 -21.92 -8.46 0.85
N ASP A 176 -22.21 -7.86 2.01
CA ASP A 176 -22.76 -6.51 2.06
C ASP A 176 -21.62 -5.49 1.95
N VAL A 177 -21.52 -4.85 0.78
CA VAL A 177 -20.44 -3.87 0.48
C VAL A 177 -20.48 -2.70 1.45
N LEU A 178 -21.67 -2.30 1.94
CA LEU A 178 -21.84 -1.21 2.90
C LEU A 178 -21.30 -1.55 4.29
N THR A 179 -21.20 -2.81 4.62
CA THR A 179 -20.60 -3.29 5.88
C THR A 179 -19.16 -3.74 5.69
N VAL A 180 -18.93 -4.63 4.73
CA VAL A 180 -17.60 -5.23 4.50
C VAL A 180 -16.57 -4.17 4.08
N GLY A 181 -16.94 -3.23 3.22
CA GLY A 181 -16.03 -2.17 2.75
C GLY A 181 -15.49 -1.30 3.89
N PRO A 182 -16.33 -0.58 4.64
CA PRO A 182 -15.88 0.26 5.75
C PRO A 182 -15.14 -0.51 6.85
N VAL A 183 -15.60 -1.70 7.24
CA VAL A 183 -14.91 -2.51 8.26
C VAL A 183 -13.52 -2.92 7.78
N SER A 184 -13.39 -3.33 6.50
CA SER A 184 -12.10 -3.66 5.91
C SER A 184 -11.15 -2.46 5.89
N VAL A 185 -11.61 -1.28 5.45
CA VAL A 185 -10.79 -0.06 5.43
C VAL A 185 -10.30 0.29 6.82
N LEU A 186 -11.17 0.25 7.82
CA LEU A 186 -10.80 0.56 9.21
C LEU A 186 -9.82 -0.47 9.79
N ALA A 187 -10.00 -1.76 9.50
CA ALA A 187 -9.05 -2.81 9.90
C ALA A 187 -7.67 -2.60 9.25
N LEU A 188 -7.65 -2.21 7.97
CA LEU A 188 -6.41 -1.97 7.23
C LEU A 188 -5.66 -0.72 7.67
N LEU A 189 -6.31 0.26 8.32
CA LEU A 189 -5.60 1.43 8.88
C LEU A 189 -4.53 1.01 9.89
N GLY A 190 -4.81 -0.02 10.70
CA GLY A 190 -3.81 -0.59 11.61
C GLY A 190 -2.61 -1.20 10.87
N VAL A 191 -2.87 -1.88 9.76
CA VAL A 191 -1.84 -2.47 8.88
C VAL A 191 -1.00 -1.38 8.21
N VAL A 192 -1.63 -0.31 7.75
CA VAL A 192 -0.94 0.87 7.19
C VAL A 192 0.02 1.47 8.23
N GLY A 193 -0.39 1.53 9.51
CA GLY A 193 0.49 1.95 10.60
C GLY A 193 1.75 1.08 10.70
N ILE A 194 1.59 -0.24 10.65
CA ILE A 194 2.73 -1.17 10.60
C ILE A 194 3.57 -0.93 9.33
N GLY A 195 2.94 -0.75 8.18
CA GLY A 195 3.61 -0.42 6.91
C GLY A 195 4.48 0.83 7.03
N PHE A 196 4.01 1.89 7.71
CA PHE A 196 4.82 3.08 7.98
C PHE A 196 6.05 2.81 8.84
N VAL A 197 5.95 1.94 9.85
CA VAL A 197 7.10 1.54 10.66
C VAL A 197 8.16 0.88 9.79
N PHE A 198 7.76 -0.07 8.95
CA PHE A 198 8.68 -0.78 8.05
C PHE A 198 9.23 0.13 6.94
N ALA A 199 8.42 1.03 6.40
CA ALA A 199 8.89 2.06 5.48
C ALA A 199 9.98 2.95 6.12
N GLY A 200 9.80 3.32 7.39
CA GLY A 200 10.81 4.05 8.15
C GLY A 200 12.08 3.24 8.39
N LEU A 201 11.94 1.95 8.73
CA LEU A 201 13.08 1.03 8.90
C LEU A 201 13.85 0.87 7.59
N ALA A 202 13.17 0.79 6.44
CA ALA A 202 13.80 0.69 5.13
C ALA A 202 14.69 1.90 4.81
N LEU A 203 14.35 3.10 5.29
CA LEU A 203 15.19 4.31 5.11
C LEU A 203 16.49 4.25 5.89
N VAL A 204 16.49 3.57 7.05
CA VAL A 204 17.67 3.49 7.93
C VAL A 204 18.46 2.21 7.67
N TYR A 205 17.76 1.09 7.49
CA TYR A 205 18.33 -0.25 7.31
C TYR A 205 18.05 -0.73 5.88
N LYS A 206 19.02 -0.64 5.00
CA LYS A 206 18.89 -0.92 3.56
C LYS A 206 18.41 -2.33 3.16
N ARG A 207 18.45 -3.31 4.07
CA ARG A 207 18.09 -4.71 3.83
C ARG A 207 17.14 -5.24 4.89
N ILE A 208 15.85 -4.91 4.77
CA ILE A 208 14.81 -5.40 5.67
C ILE A 208 13.80 -6.33 4.99
N GLU A 209 14.05 -6.72 3.73
CA GLU A 209 13.12 -7.52 2.93
C GLU A 209 12.67 -8.80 3.63
N ASN A 210 13.61 -9.55 4.23
CA ASN A 210 13.29 -10.79 4.93
C ASN A 210 12.41 -10.54 6.18
N VAL A 211 12.66 -9.45 6.92
CA VAL A 211 11.85 -9.10 8.10
C VAL A 211 10.46 -8.65 7.65
N THR A 212 10.39 -7.91 6.55
CA THR A 212 9.12 -7.50 5.94
C THR A 212 8.29 -8.71 5.52
N GLN A 213 8.91 -9.73 4.93
CA GLN A 213 8.23 -10.97 4.56
C GLN A 213 7.74 -11.79 5.77
N LEU A 214 8.46 -11.79 6.89
CA LEU A 214 8.00 -12.47 8.10
C LEU A 214 6.71 -11.90 8.66
N MET A 215 6.42 -10.63 8.40
CA MET A 215 5.21 -9.96 8.89
C MET A 215 3.92 -10.57 8.32
N GLN A 216 3.95 -11.19 7.14
CA GLN A 216 2.80 -11.89 6.58
C GLN A 216 2.28 -13.02 7.50
N PHE A 217 3.18 -13.72 8.19
CA PHE A 217 2.79 -14.77 9.13
C PHE A 217 2.20 -14.18 10.43
N ALA A 218 2.71 -13.01 10.86
CA ALA A 218 2.12 -12.31 11.99
C ALA A 218 0.67 -11.88 11.67
N PHE A 219 0.39 -11.43 10.44
CA PHE A 219 -0.99 -11.10 10.02
C PHE A 219 -1.91 -12.32 10.06
N ILE A 220 -1.45 -13.52 9.65
CA ILE A 220 -2.25 -14.74 9.78
C ILE A 220 -2.59 -14.99 11.26
N GLY A 221 -1.61 -14.88 12.15
CA GLY A 221 -1.82 -15.07 13.59
C GLY A 221 -2.79 -14.04 14.18
N LEU A 222 -2.70 -12.77 13.76
CA LEU A 222 -3.62 -11.72 14.20
C LEU A 222 -5.06 -11.92 13.70
N ILE A 223 -5.23 -12.35 12.44
CA ILE A 223 -6.54 -12.62 11.85
C ILE A 223 -7.22 -13.82 12.51
N ALA A 224 -6.43 -14.85 12.85
CA ALA A 224 -6.91 -16.07 13.50
C ALA A 224 -7.00 -15.94 15.03
N ALA A 225 -6.71 -14.79 15.62
CA ALA A 225 -6.67 -14.60 17.07
C ALA A 225 -8.05 -14.81 17.72
N PRO A 226 -8.16 -15.62 18.79
CA PRO A 226 -9.41 -15.93 19.46
C PRO A 226 -9.84 -14.76 20.36
N VAL A 227 -10.59 -13.79 19.80
CA VAL A 227 -11.06 -12.59 20.54
C VAL A 227 -12.05 -12.96 21.65
N ALA A 228 -12.84 -14.01 21.43
CA ALA A 228 -13.85 -14.46 22.40
C ALA A 228 -13.22 -14.93 23.71
N ASP A 229 -12.07 -15.59 23.62
CA ASP A 229 -11.41 -16.18 24.80
C ASP A 229 -10.47 -15.20 25.51
N ILE A 230 -9.86 -14.27 24.76
CA ILE A 230 -8.83 -13.37 25.27
C ILE A 230 -9.18 -11.92 24.89
N ALA A 231 -9.99 -11.28 25.70
CA ALA A 231 -10.49 -9.91 25.45
C ALA A 231 -9.41 -8.85 25.13
N PRO A 232 -8.20 -8.83 25.73
CA PRO A 232 -7.15 -7.87 25.37
C PRO A 232 -6.67 -7.95 23.92
N LEU A 233 -6.83 -9.10 23.22
CA LEU A 233 -6.40 -9.26 21.83
C LEU A 233 -7.15 -8.30 20.86
N ARG A 234 -8.36 -7.89 21.22
CA ARG A 234 -9.18 -6.94 20.42
C ARG A 234 -8.49 -5.61 20.15
N TYR A 235 -7.50 -5.22 20.95
CA TYR A 235 -6.73 -3.98 20.77
C TYR A 235 -5.54 -4.13 19.83
N LEU A 236 -5.25 -5.36 19.36
CA LEU A 236 -4.24 -5.58 18.33
C LEU A 236 -4.78 -5.24 16.93
N PRO A 237 -3.91 -4.82 16.00
CA PRO A 237 -4.33 -4.51 14.64
C PRO A 237 -4.90 -5.76 13.97
N LEU A 238 -5.87 -5.60 13.10
CA LEU A 238 -6.62 -6.63 12.37
C LEU A 238 -7.58 -7.48 13.23
N VAL A 239 -7.31 -7.72 14.50
CA VAL A 239 -8.03 -8.68 15.33
C VAL A 239 -9.52 -8.33 15.44
N GLN A 240 -9.84 -7.10 15.85
CA GLN A 240 -11.23 -6.64 15.93
C GLN A 240 -11.89 -6.60 14.55
N GLY A 241 -11.16 -6.17 13.51
CA GLY A 241 -11.66 -6.13 12.14
C GLY A 241 -11.96 -7.52 11.59
N SER A 242 -11.11 -8.51 11.88
CA SER A 242 -11.33 -9.92 11.50
C SER A 242 -12.61 -10.47 12.13
N ALA A 243 -12.81 -10.28 13.43
CA ALA A 243 -14.01 -10.72 14.13
C ALA A 243 -15.29 -10.10 13.56
N MET A 244 -15.26 -8.78 13.30
CA MET A 244 -16.40 -8.08 12.71
C MET A 244 -16.67 -8.51 11.26
N LEU A 245 -15.65 -8.75 10.44
CA LEU A 245 -15.82 -9.28 9.08
C LEU A 245 -16.39 -10.69 9.08
N GLN A 246 -15.96 -11.55 9.98
CA GLN A 246 -16.55 -12.88 10.14
C GLN A 246 -18.02 -12.78 10.52
N ALA A 247 -18.39 -11.94 11.49
CA ALA A 247 -19.79 -11.72 11.88
C ALA A 247 -20.62 -11.14 10.72
N ALA A 248 -20.06 -10.18 9.97
CA ALA A 248 -20.74 -9.57 8.83
C ALA A 248 -20.98 -10.57 7.69
N MET A 249 -19.98 -11.37 7.32
CA MET A 249 -20.04 -12.23 6.14
C MET A 249 -20.68 -13.59 6.45
N HIS A 250 -20.52 -14.12 7.67
CA HIS A 250 -21.10 -15.40 8.07
C HIS A 250 -22.50 -15.25 8.65
N ASN A 251 -22.70 -14.29 9.57
CA ASN A 251 -23.97 -14.06 10.26
C ASN A 251 -24.83 -12.95 9.65
N SER A 252 -24.38 -12.35 8.53
CA SER A 252 -25.09 -11.27 7.83
C SER A 252 -25.34 -10.03 8.70
N VAL A 253 -24.50 -9.78 9.71
CA VAL A 253 -24.60 -8.63 10.60
C VAL A 253 -24.25 -7.35 9.85
N ARG A 254 -25.14 -6.38 9.88
CA ARG A 254 -24.94 -5.08 9.19
C ARG A 254 -24.16 -4.10 10.05
N LEU A 255 -23.53 -3.11 9.41
CA LEU A 255 -22.66 -2.13 10.06
C LEU A 255 -23.31 -1.45 11.28
N TRP A 256 -24.59 -1.12 11.18
CA TRP A 256 -25.33 -0.43 12.25
C TRP A 256 -25.87 -1.36 13.34
N GLU A 257 -25.77 -2.66 13.18
CA GLU A 257 -26.15 -3.68 14.17
C GLU A 257 -25.00 -4.00 15.12
N PHE A 258 -23.77 -3.60 14.76
CA PHE A 258 -22.64 -3.79 15.65
C PHE A 258 -22.72 -2.88 16.88
N PRO A 259 -22.32 -3.39 18.06
CA PRO A 259 -22.17 -2.57 19.25
C PRO A 259 -21.25 -1.36 19.00
N VAL A 260 -21.64 -0.20 19.50
CA VAL A 260 -20.82 1.03 19.38
C VAL A 260 -19.42 0.83 19.96
N THR A 261 -19.28 0.00 21.00
CA THR A 261 -17.98 -0.36 21.59
C THR A 261 -17.05 -1.05 20.61
N ASP A 262 -17.57 -1.95 19.77
CA ASP A 262 -16.77 -2.70 18.80
C ASP A 262 -16.31 -1.79 17.65
N LEU A 263 -17.20 -0.92 17.19
CA LEU A 263 -16.87 0.11 16.20
C LEU A 263 -15.84 1.10 16.79
N ALA A 264 -16.01 1.53 18.04
CA ALA A 264 -15.07 2.43 18.70
C ALA A 264 -13.68 1.80 18.87
N VAL A 265 -13.61 0.51 19.22
CA VAL A 265 -12.35 -0.23 19.29
C VAL A 265 -11.72 -0.34 17.91
N LEU A 266 -12.48 -0.70 16.88
CA LEU A 266 -11.98 -0.82 15.51
C LEU A 266 -11.39 0.50 14.99
N VAL A 267 -12.14 1.59 15.13
CA VAL A 267 -11.69 2.93 14.73
C VAL A 267 -10.50 3.39 15.58
N GLY A 268 -10.61 3.24 16.91
CA GLY A 268 -9.59 3.66 17.86
C GLY A 268 -8.25 2.96 17.63
N THR A 269 -8.27 1.64 17.46
CA THR A 269 -7.05 0.86 17.18
C THR A 269 -6.49 1.19 15.80
N GLY A 270 -7.32 1.23 14.76
CA GLY A 270 -6.88 1.58 13.40
C GLY A 270 -6.18 2.94 13.36
N VAL A 271 -6.81 3.97 13.92
CA VAL A 271 -6.26 5.32 13.97
C VAL A 271 -5.00 5.39 14.85
N ALA A 272 -5.00 4.75 16.03
CA ALA A 272 -3.86 4.77 16.95
C ALA A 272 -2.61 4.14 16.30
N TYR A 273 -2.75 2.96 15.67
CA TYR A 273 -1.62 2.30 14.97
C TYR A 273 -1.16 3.11 13.76
N CYS A 274 -2.07 3.69 12.98
CA CYS A 274 -1.74 4.53 11.84
C CYS A 274 -0.94 5.78 12.27
N LEU A 275 -1.40 6.50 13.29
CA LEU A 275 -0.72 7.69 13.81
C LEU A 275 0.64 7.34 14.45
N ALA A 276 0.70 6.27 15.24
CA ALA A 276 1.94 5.81 15.87
C ALA A 276 2.95 5.39 14.79
N GLY A 277 2.53 4.63 13.79
CA GLY A 277 3.37 4.21 12.68
C GLY A 277 3.89 5.40 11.86
N TYR A 278 3.03 6.36 11.54
CA TYR A 278 3.42 7.59 10.83
C TYR A 278 4.40 8.44 11.66
N TRP A 279 4.21 8.52 12.98
CA TRP A 279 5.13 9.23 13.86
C TRP A 279 6.53 8.58 13.88
N VAL A 280 6.58 7.24 13.99
CA VAL A 280 7.84 6.47 13.90
C VAL A 280 8.50 6.72 12.55
N PHE A 281 7.76 6.61 11.45
CA PHE A 281 8.24 6.89 10.11
C PHE A 281 8.86 8.29 9.99
N ARG A 282 8.17 9.33 10.46
CA ARG A 282 8.69 10.70 10.46
C ARG A 282 10.00 10.83 11.23
N ARG A 283 10.11 10.17 12.39
CA ARG A 283 11.35 10.19 13.18
C ARG A 283 12.51 9.52 12.44
N MET A 284 12.26 8.37 11.83
CA MET A 284 13.26 7.65 11.04
C MET A 284 13.67 8.42 9.79
N ALA A 285 12.73 9.02 9.08
CA ALA A 285 13.01 9.88 7.93
C ALA A 285 13.84 11.12 8.30
N HIS A 286 13.59 11.72 9.46
CA HIS A 286 14.45 12.81 9.99
C HIS A 286 15.85 12.34 10.33
N ARG A 287 15.99 11.16 10.92
CA ARG A 287 17.29 10.57 11.25
C ARG A 287 18.09 10.25 10.00
N ALA A 288 17.50 9.59 9.02
CA ALA A 288 18.13 9.25 7.76
C ALA A 288 18.66 10.48 7.01
N ARG A 289 17.95 11.63 7.10
CA ARG A 289 18.42 12.90 6.54
C ARG A 289 19.63 13.47 7.29
N ARG A 290 19.63 13.44 8.62
CA ARG A 290 20.75 13.96 9.44
C ARG A 290 22.02 13.17 9.25
N GLU A 291 21.91 11.86 9.05
CA GLU A 291 23.04 10.95 8.86
C GLU A 291 23.52 10.88 7.39
N GLY A 292 22.87 11.61 6.47
CA GLY A 292 23.24 11.66 5.04
C GLY A 292 23.09 10.32 4.30
N VAL A 293 22.34 9.36 4.87
CA VAL A 293 22.27 7.99 4.36
C VAL A 293 21.37 7.88 3.12
N MET A 294 20.60 8.94 2.79
CA MET A 294 19.63 8.93 1.69
C MET A 294 20.24 8.91 0.28
N GLY A 295 21.51 9.29 0.12
CA GLY A 295 22.19 9.43 -1.18
C GLY A 295 23.26 8.39 -1.50
N HIS A 296 23.51 7.40 -0.66
CA HIS A 296 24.54 6.40 -0.86
C HIS A 296 23.93 5.00 -1.07
N TYR A 297 23.64 4.69 -2.33
CA TYR A 297 23.45 3.31 -2.79
C TYR A 297 24.67 2.84 -3.55
#